data_0aeb023cf24ade6db43d4b82cad1078b
#
_entry.id   0aeb023cf24ade6db43d4b82cad1078b
#
_cell.length_a   1.000
_cell.length_b   1.000
_cell.length_c   1.000
_cell.angle_alpha   90.00
_cell.angle_beta   90.00
_cell.angle_gamma   90.00
#
_symmetry.space_group_name_H-M   'P 1'
#
loop_
_entity.id
_entity.type
_entity.pdbx_description
1 polymer ?
#
loop_
_entity_poly.entity_id
_entity_poly.type
_entity_poly.pdbx_seq_one_letter_code
_entity_poly.pdbx_strand_id
1 'polypeptide(L)'
;MNNESVIKSRFEENGKVFETGAPVTGAVSIENAIAVGFGDGSIRFFWPDNDPLEVQAHSGAILSIASSNDGVITGGQDGRFLKISTNAEVEEIYNFGTRWVDNVAAYESMVLCSSGKNVYIWSGENDKPKILEHQSTIGGIAIDQNGRRIAVSCYGGVTLWRLEKNKWKSSKFAWKGSHGKVGFSPDGKYLVTTMQENELHAWRIRDKASFAMSGYPSKVKSFTWAGDNPYLVTAGAKEAICWPFDGKEGPKGRKPLCIASGGQQNATFVESLPGEKAVFAGFRNGMVLLSELSEHPNDVLIQNPTGSEVSNISISPDRSHVLVGDSKGQILWSPLWEQ
;
A
#
# COMPACT_ATOMS: atom_id res chain seq x y z
N MET A 1 25.23 1.83 -33.58
CA MET A 1 24.33 1.46 -32.49
C MET A 1 22.92 1.71 -33.01
N ASN A 2 22.20 0.65 -33.34
CA ASN A 2 20.82 0.78 -33.82
C ASN A 2 19.96 1.23 -32.65
N ASN A 3 19.44 2.44 -32.72
CA ASN A 3 18.29 2.85 -31.92
C ASN A 3 17.07 2.08 -32.45
N GLU A 4 16.84 0.86 -32.00
CA GLU A 4 15.52 0.28 -32.10
C GLU A 4 14.63 1.13 -31.19
N SER A 5 13.76 1.93 -31.79
CA SER A 5 12.73 2.66 -31.06
C SER A 5 11.87 1.64 -30.32
N VAL A 6 11.92 1.61 -29.00
CA VAL A 6 11.04 0.77 -28.17
C VAL A 6 9.60 1.15 -28.53
N ILE A 7 8.85 0.17 -29.02
CA ILE A 7 7.43 0.37 -29.33
C ILE A 7 6.72 0.65 -27.99
N LYS A 8 6.14 1.85 -27.87
CA LYS A 8 5.35 2.24 -26.70
C LYS A 8 4.12 1.35 -26.55
N SER A 9 3.73 1.07 -25.31
CA SER A 9 2.41 0.52 -25.04
C SER A 9 1.33 1.57 -25.35
N ARG A 10 0.09 1.17 -25.56
CA ARG A 10 -1.02 2.12 -25.76
C ARG A 10 -1.20 3.07 -24.56
N PHE A 11 -0.86 2.61 -23.37
CA PHE A 11 -0.95 3.41 -22.13
C PHE A 11 0.14 4.48 -22.07
N GLU A 12 1.34 4.20 -22.57
CA GLU A 12 2.43 5.18 -22.70
C GLU A 12 2.16 6.17 -23.84
N GLU A 13 1.44 5.76 -24.89
CA GLU A 13 1.05 6.63 -26.01
C GLU A 13 -0.05 7.60 -25.61
N ASN A 14 -1.06 7.12 -24.88
CA ASN A 14 -2.23 7.92 -24.47
C ASN A 14 -2.03 8.60 -23.12
N GLY A 15 -0.99 8.22 -22.36
CA GLY A 15 -0.67 8.75 -21.05
C GLY A 15 0.25 9.97 -21.08
N LYS A 16 0.35 10.62 -19.91
CA LYS A 16 1.31 11.67 -19.64
C LYS A 16 2.40 11.14 -18.72
N VAL A 17 3.65 11.44 -19.02
CA VAL A 17 4.82 11.12 -18.17
C VAL A 17 5.28 12.39 -17.48
N PHE A 18 5.46 12.31 -16.16
CA PHE A 18 5.97 13.40 -15.33
C PHE A 18 7.29 12.98 -14.68
N GLU A 19 8.31 13.83 -14.83
CA GLU A 19 9.59 13.69 -14.14
C GLU A 19 9.57 14.58 -12.90
N THR A 20 9.44 14.01 -11.72
CA THR A 20 9.23 14.78 -10.48
C THR A 20 10.51 15.09 -9.73
N GLY A 21 11.61 14.39 -10.06
CA GLY A 21 12.93 14.59 -9.45
C GLY A 21 13.10 14.00 -8.05
N ALA A 22 12.05 13.45 -7.45
CA ALA A 22 12.07 12.82 -6.13
C ALA A 22 11.36 11.46 -6.14
N PRO A 23 11.86 10.44 -5.44
CA PRO A 23 11.25 9.11 -5.39
C PRO A 23 9.79 9.14 -4.96
N VAL A 24 8.94 8.37 -5.64
CA VAL A 24 7.56 8.13 -5.17
C VAL A 24 7.62 7.22 -3.95
N THR A 25 7.13 7.69 -2.80
CA THR A 25 7.14 6.94 -1.54
C THR A 25 5.81 6.29 -1.21
N GLY A 26 4.71 6.78 -1.77
CA GLY A 26 3.37 6.22 -1.62
C GLY A 26 2.36 6.93 -2.50
N ALA A 27 1.27 6.25 -2.84
CA ALA A 27 0.11 6.84 -3.49
C ALA A 27 -1.17 6.21 -2.96
N VAL A 28 -2.22 7.01 -2.88
CA VAL A 28 -3.55 6.56 -2.43
C VAL A 28 -4.64 7.23 -3.25
N SER A 29 -5.68 6.46 -3.56
CA SER A 29 -6.92 7.01 -4.13
C SER A 29 -7.71 7.73 -3.06
N ILE A 30 -8.21 8.90 -3.40
CA ILE A 30 -9.10 9.72 -2.58
C ILE A 30 -10.33 10.06 -3.44
N GLU A 31 -11.37 10.64 -2.86
CA GLU A 31 -12.70 10.80 -3.48
C GLU A 31 -12.73 11.03 -5.01
N ASN A 32 -11.89 11.91 -5.55
CA ASN A 32 -11.86 12.27 -6.98
C ASN A 32 -10.45 12.37 -7.59
N ALA A 33 -9.41 11.96 -6.84
CA ALA A 33 -8.02 12.09 -7.26
C ALA A 33 -7.16 10.92 -6.78
N ILE A 34 -5.91 10.87 -7.25
CA ILE A 34 -4.83 10.12 -6.62
C ILE A 34 -3.85 11.12 -5.99
N ALA A 35 -3.59 10.94 -4.68
CA ALA A 35 -2.57 11.69 -3.97
C ALA A 35 -1.28 10.87 -3.91
N VAL A 36 -0.15 11.49 -4.26
CA VAL A 36 1.18 10.88 -4.34
C VAL A 36 2.13 11.62 -3.42
N GLY A 37 2.78 10.91 -2.52
CA GLY A 37 3.82 11.43 -1.64
C GLY A 37 5.23 11.13 -2.16
N PHE A 38 6.16 12.04 -1.90
CA PHE A 38 7.51 11.98 -2.42
C PHE A 38 8.60 12.02 -1.33
N GLY A 39 9.80 11.60 -1.74
CA GLY A 39 10.98 11.58 -0.88
C GLY A 39 11.55 12.97 -0.53
N ASP A 40 11.13 14.03 -1.22
CA ASP A 40 11.47 15.42 -0.90
C ASP A 40 10.44 16.12 0.01
N GLY A 41 9.39 15.39 0.43
CA GLY A 41 8.33 15.88 1.29
C GLY A 41 7.19 16.58 0.54
N SER A 42 7.22 16.63 -0.78
CA SER A 42 6.10 17.14 -1.58
C SER A 42 4.99 16.10 -1.70
N ILE A 43 3.77 16.59 -1.94
CA ILE A 43 2.59 15.82 -2.35
C ILE A 43 2.10 16.39 -3.68
N ARG A 44 1.65 15.49 -4.58
CA ARG A 44 0.92 15.88 -5.78
C ARG A 44 -0.40 15.16 -5.85
N PHE A 45 -1.43 15.92 -6.23
CA PHE A 45 -2.76 15.40 -6.53
C PHE A 45 -2.94 15.30 -8.04
N PHE A 46 -3.42 14.15 -8.52
CA PHE A 46 -3.67 13.88 -9.93
C PHE A 46 -5.16 13.66 -10.15
N TRP A 47 -5.74 14.40 -11.07
CA TRP A 47 -7.14 14.27 -11.54
C TRP A 47 -7.17 13.90 -13.01
N PRO A 48 -8.22 13.19 -13.48
CA PRO A 48 -8.37 12.87 -14.90
C PRO A 48 -8.33 14.10 -15.83
N ASP A 49 -9.04 15.18 -15.45
CA ASP A 49 -9.31 16.33 -16.30
C ASP A 49 -8.52 17.61 -15.95
N ASN A 50 -7.65 17.56 -14.92
CA ASN A 50 -6.90 18.73 -14.47
C ASN A 50 -5.40 18.47 -14.42
N ASP A 51 -4.62 19.53 -14.47
CA ASP A 51 -3.19 19.44 -14.21
C ASP A 51 -2.94 19.10 -12.74
N PRO A 52 -1.85 18.38 -12.43
CA PRO A 52 -1.51 18.04 -11.05
C PRO A 52 -1.26 19.26 -10.20
N LEU A 53 -1.76 19.23 -8.95
CA LEU A 53 -1.48 20.24 -7.93
C LEU A 53 -0.38 19.74 -7.00
N GLU A 54 0.68 20.52 -6.83
CA GLU A 54 1.81 20.23 -5.94
C GLU A 54 1.76 21.04 -4.66
N VAL A 55 2.09 20.39 -3.53
CA VAL A 55 2.14 20.99 -2.19
C VAL A 55 3.41 20.55 -1.51
N GLN A 56 4.27 21.47 -1.05
CA GLN A 56 5.38 21.17 -0.16
C GLN A 56 4.87 21.05 1.27
N ALA A 57 4.67 19.80 1.74
CA ALA A 57 4.04 19.51 3.02
C ALA A 57 5.05 19.25 4.14
N HIS A 58 6.08 18.46 3.88
CA HIS A 58 7.11 18.08 4.83
C HIS A 58 8.47 18.66 4.47
N SER A 59 9.37 18.85 5.45
CA SER A 59 10.77 19.23 5.23
C SER A 59 11.72 18.02 5.08
N GLY A 60 11.19 16.81 5.12
CA GLY A 60 11.87 15.54 4.89
C GLY A 60 10.96 14.58 4.14
N ALA A 61 11.42 13.38 3.86
CA ALA A 61 10.64 12.41 3.07
C ALA A 61 9.30 12.07 3.75
N ILE A 62 8.27 11.95 2.93
CA ILE A 62 7.00 11.35 3.34
C ILE A 62 7.24 9.85 3.49
N LEU A 63 6.98 9.31 4.68
CA LEU A 63 7.18 7.89 5.02
C LEU A 63 5.92 7.07 4.85
N SER A 64 4.77 7.70 5.03
CA SER A 64 3.47 7.05 4.92
C SER A 64 2.39 8.04 4.54
N ILE A 65 1.44 7.59 3.71
CA ILE A 65 0.27 8.34 3.26
C ILE A 65 -0.96 7.44 3.34
N ALA A 66 -2.10 7.99 3.77
CA ALA A 66 -3.38 7.31 3.77
C ALA A 66 -4.50 8.28 3.41
N SER A 67 -5.56 7.76 2.78
CA SER A 67 -6.77 8.54 2.50
C SER A 67 -7.49 8.93 3.79
N SER A 68 -8.10 10.10 3.79
CA SER A 68 -8.99 10.60 4.84
C SER A 68 -10.21 11.25 4.20
N ASN A 69 -11.24 11.64 5.00
CA ASN A 69 -12.51 12.14 4.47
C ASN A 69 -12.35 13.34 3.51
N ASP A 70 -11.39 14.24 3.78
CA ASP A 70 -11.24 15.50 3.03
C ASP A 70 -9.89 15.61 2.31
N GLY A 71 -9.24 14.49 2.00
CA GLY A 71 -7.93 14.48 1.38
C GLY A 71 -7.06 13.35 1.91
N VAL A 72 -5.87 13.65 2.42
CA VAL A 72 -4.92 12.65 2.93
C VAL A 72 -4.37 13.02 4.30
N ILE A 73 -3.91 12.00 5.02
CA ILE A 73 -3.01 12.15 6.16
C ILE A 73 -1.64 11.60 5.81
N THR A 74 -0.60 12.23 6.34
CA THR A 74 0.80 11.88 6.05
C THR A 74 1.66 11.88 7.29
N GLY A 75 2.64 10.99 7.31
CA GLY A 75 3.72 10.99 8.28
C GLY A 75 5.07 11.18 7.59
N GLY A 76 5.95 11.98 8.18
CA GLY A 76 7.23 12.32 7.60
C GLY A 76 8.44 12.08 8.50
N GLN A 77 9.63 12.15 7.90
CA GLN A 77 10.92 12.11 8.60
C GLN A 77 11.14 13.33 9.50
N ASP A 78 10.45 14.43 9.24
CA ASP A 78 10.48 15.65 10.02
C ASP A 78 9.70 15.57 11.34
N GLY A 79 9.09 14.42 11.63
CA GLY A 79 8.32 14.17 12.85
C GLY A 79 6.92 14.75 12.83
N ARG A 80 6.46 15.27 11.69
CA ARG A 80 5.12 15.85 11.58
C ARG A 80 4.11 14.81 11.14
N PHE A 81 2.92 14.88 11.73
CA PHE A 81 1.72 14.19 11.32
C PHE A 81 0.74 15.23 10.80
N LEU A 82 0.47 15.18 9.49
CA LEU A 82 -0.27 16.21 8.79
C LEU A 82 -1.56 15.66 8.18
N LYS A 83 -2.57 16.55 8.06
CA LYS A 83 -3.72 16.41 7.17
C LYS A 83 -3.55 17.40 6.03
N ILE A 84 -3.80 16.96 4.79
CA ILE A 84 -3.64 17.78 3.59
C ILE A 84 -4.89 17.61 2.75
N SER A 85 -5.60 18.73 2.52
CA SER A 85 -6.81 18.76 1.71
C SER A 85 -6.49 18.76 0.21
N THR A 86 -7.49 18.44 -0.61
CA THR A 86 -7.38 18.54 -2.07
C THR A 86 -7.21 19.96 -2.59
N ASN A 87 -7.43 20.98 -1.74
CA ASN A 87 -7.22 22.40 -2.03
C ASN A 87 -5.83 22.88 -1.59
N ALA A 88 -4.90 21.95 -1.28
CA ALA A 88 -3.54 22.26 -0.85
C ALA A 88 -3.42 22.91 0.56
N GLU A 89 -4.46 22.84 1.38
CA GLU A 89 -4.37 23.27 2.78
C GLU A 89 -3.65 22.20 3.60
N VAL A 90 -2.65 22.63 4.39
CA VAL A 90 -1.84 21.77 5.24
C VAL A 90 -2.15 22.08 6.70
N GLU A 91 -2.68 21.10 7.41
CA GLU A 91 -2.98 21.16 8.85
C GLU A 91 -2.02 20.24 9.61
N GLU A 92 -1.34 20.74 10.64
CA GLU A 92 -0.52 19.94 11.53
C GLU A 92 -1.39 19.34 12.65
N ILE A 93 -1.64 18.02 12.60
CA ILE A 93 -2.36 17.30 13.64
C ILE A 93 -1.49 17.16 14.89
N TYR A 94 -0.21 16.80 14.68
CA TYR A 94 0.75 16.66 15.77
C TYR A 94 2.20 16.72 15.28
N ASN A 95 3.12 17.13 16.18
CA ASN A 95 4.55 17.21 15.91
C ASN A 95 5.32 16.43 16.98
N PHE A 96 6.04 15.40 16.55
CA PHE A 96 6.86 14.52 17.39
C PHE A 96 8.31 14.99 17.52
N GLY A 97 8.64 16.17 17.00
CA GLY A 97 10.01 16.71 16.94
C GLY A 97 10.89 15.92 15.99
N THR A 98 11.97 15.35 16.47
CA THR A 98 12.94 14.58 15.65
C THR A 98 12.56 13.11 15.43
N ARG A 99 11.45 12.64 16.00
CA ARG A 99 11.01 11.25 15.87
C ARG A 99 10.15 11.09 14.63
N TRP A 100 10.51 10.19 13.76
CA TRP A 100 9.78 9.88 12.54
C TRP A 100 8.34 9.44 12.82
N VAL A 101 7.47 9.78 11.88
CA VAL A 101 6.10 9.26 11.80
C VAL A 101 6.07 8.23 10.68
N ASP A 102 6.21 6.95 11.05
CA ASP A 102 6.52 5.87 10.11
C ASP A 102 5.29 5.30 9.42
N ASN A 103 4.13 5.31 10.10
CA ASN A 103 2.90 4.74 9.57
C ASN A 103 1.73 5.64 9.91
N VAL A 104 0.77 5.75 8.98
CA VAL A 104 -0.49 6.44 9.19
C VAL A 104 -1.65 5.59 8.70
N ALA A 105 -2.82 5.75 9.30
CA ALA A 105 -4.08 5.15 8.83
C ALA A 105 -5.26 6.01 9.28
N ALA A 106 -6.37 5.98 8.53
CA ALA A 106 -7.59 6.69 8.88
C ALA A 106 -8.82 5.81 8.65
N TYR A 107 -9.88 6.10 9.40
CA TYR A 107 -11.20 5.55 9.21
C TYR A 107 -12.23 6.58 9.71
N GLU A 108 -13.07 7.08 8.82
CA GLU A 108 -13.98 8.20 9.10
C GLU A 108 -13.24 9.38 9.76
N SER A 109 -13.70 9.84 10.93
CA SER A 109 -13.04 10.92 11.69
C SER A 109 -11.85 10.46 12.55
N MET A 110 -11.60 9.15 12.62
CA MET A 110 -10.47 8.60 13.37
C MET A 110 -9.21 8.61 12.52
N VAL A 111 -8.17 9.29 13.00
CA VAL A 111 -6.84 9.27 12.38
C VAL A 111 -5.82 8.74 13.36
N LEU A 112 -4.85 7.99 12.87
CA LEU A 112 -3.80 7.43 13.70
C LEU A 112 -2.45 7.40 13.00
N CYS A 113 -1.41 7.49 13.82
CA CYS A 113 -0.04 7.35 13.34
C CYS A 113 0.81 6.54 14.32
N SER A 114 1.97 6.08 13.85
CA SER A 114 3.00 5.53 14.71
C SER A 114 4.23 6.43 14.78
N SER A 115 4.82 6.52 15.97
CA SER A 115 6.15 7.07 16.17
C SER A 115 6.90 6.22 17.19
N GLY A 116 7.99 5.60 16.75
CA GLY A 116 8.75 4.65 17.55
C GLY A 116 7.92 3.40 17.90
N LYS A 117 7.69 3.15 19.19
CA LYS A 117 6.94 1.99 19.70
C LYS A 117 5.48 2.28 20.07
N ASN A 118 4.99 3.45 19.76
CA ASN A 118 3.64 3.88 20.14
C ASN A 118 2.78 4.14 18.90
N VAL A 119 1.50 3.76 19.01
CA VAL A 119 0.44 4.21 18.10
C VAL A 119 -0.38 5.27 18.81
N TYR A 120 -0.63 6.37 18.14
CA TYR A 120 -1.39 7.52 18.62
C TYR A 120 -2.69 7.58 17.82
N ILE A 121 -3.82 7.74 18.51
CA ILE A 121 -5.17 7.75 17.92
C ILE A 121 -5.87 9.03 18.29
N TRP A 122 -6.34 9.78 17.33
CA TRP A 122 -7.26 10.90 17.48
C TRP A 122 -8.65 10.46 16.97
N SER A 123 -9.67 10.73 17.73
CA SER A 123 -11.07 10.46 17.36
C SER A 123 -11.95 11.59 17.90
N GLY A 124 -12.57 12.35 16.98
CA GLY A 124 -13.36 13.53 17.31
C GLY A 124 -12.50 14.76 17.66
N GLU A 125 -13.10 15.74 18.29
CA GLU A 125 -12.53 17.08 18.58
C GLU A 125 -11.54 17.11 19.77
N ASN A 126 -11.09 15.96 20.26
CA ASN A 126 -10.16 15.93 21.40
C ASN A 126 -8.73 16.11 20.93
N ASP A 127 -8.07 17.16 21.40
CA ASP A 127 -6.65 17.49 21.08
C ASP A 127 -5.63 16.46 21.59
N LYS A 128 -6.02 15.57 22.51
CA LYS A 128 -5.11 14.57 23.09
C LYS A 128 -5.32 13.19 22.50
N PRO A 129 -4.28 12.60 21.89
CA PRO A 129 -4.36 11.26 21.34
C PRO A 129 -4.46 10.20 22.44
N LYS A 130 -5.19 9.13 22.15
CA LYS A 130 -5.07 7.90 22.90
C LYS A 130 -3.81 7.17 22.44
N ILE A 131 -3.01 6.67 23.39
CA ILE A 131 -1.73 6.01 23.12
C ILE A 131 -1.88 4.51 23.34
N LEU A 132 -1.47 3.73 22.34
CA LEU A 132 -1.33 2.27 22.42
C LEU A 132 0.18 1.94 22.43
N GLU A 133 0.69 1.48 23.56
CA GLU A 133 2.11 1.18 23.74
C GLU A 133 2.45 -0.25 23.32
N HIS A 134 3.62 -0.43 22.69
CA HIS A 134 4.16 -1.71 22.26
C HIS A 134 5.58 -1.90 22.77
N GLN A 135 6.07 -3.15 22.73
CA GLN A 135 7.40 -3.50 23.26
C GLN A 135 8.55 -3.06 22.33
N SER A 136 8.31 -3.00 21.03
CA SER A 136 9.30 -2.65 20.01
C SER A 136 8.72 -1.68 18.98
N THR A 137 9.56 -1.15 18.11
CA THR A 137 9.18 -0.27 16.99
C THR A 137 8.08 -0.88 16.15
N ILE A 138 7.13 -0.04 15.76
CA ILE A 138 6.00 -0.41 14.93
C ILE A 138 6.48 -0.61 13.49
N GLY A 139 6.11 -1.76 12.89
CA GLY A 139 6.41 -2.08 11.51
C GLY A 139 5.28 -1.75 10.53
N GLY A 140 4.04 -1.69 11.02
CA GLY A 140 2.87 -1.36 10.23
C GLY A 140 1.61 -1.24 11.08
N ILE A 141 0.61 -0.51 10.55
CA ILE A 141 -0.70 -0.31 11.16
C ILE A 141 -1.77 -0.59 10.11
N ALA A 142 -2.88 -1.21 10.51
CA ALA A 142 -4.08 -1.32 9.70
C ALA A 142 -5.33 -1.16 10.57
N ILE A 143 -6.35 -0.52 10.01
CA ILE A 143 -7.69 -0.43 10.61
C ILE A 143 -8.60 -1.37 9.81
N ASP A 144 -9.52 -2.05 10.47
CA ASP A 144 -10.51 -2.86 9.79
C ASP A 144 -11.63 -2.02 9.17
N GLN A 145 -12.40 -2.63 8.27
CA GLN A 145 -13.46 -1.95 7.52
C GLN A 145 -14.57 -1.31 8.39
N ASN A 146 -14.63 -1.64 9.68
CA ASN A 146 -15.63 -1.10 10.61
C ASN A 146 -15.04 -0.10 11.62
N GLY A 147 -13.75 0.22 11.53
CA GLY A 147 -13.07 1.12 12.46
C GLY A 147 -12.96 0.60 13.91
N ARG A 148 -13.28 -0.69 14.14
CA ARG A 148 -13.35 -1.27 15.50
C ARG A 148 -12.16 -2.13 15.88
N ARG A 149 -11.27 -2.42 14.92
CA ARG A 149 -10.06 -3.19 15.15
C ARG A 149 -8.87 -2.49 14.53
N ILE A 150 -7.79 -2.42 15.28
CA ILE A 150 -6.48 -1.92 14.82
C ILE A 150 -5.48 -3.06 14.94
N ALA A 151 -4.85 -3.43 13.85
CA ALA A 151 -3.74 -4.37 13.81
C ALA A 151 -2.42 -3.60 13.80
N VAL A 152 -1.51 -3.94 14.70
CA VAL A 152 -0.20 -3.31 14.83
C VAL A 152 0.87 -4.38 14.77
N SER A 153 1.68 -4.38 13.74
CA SER A 153 2.81 -5.29 13.59
C SER A 153 4.07 -4.72 14.23
N CYS A 154 4.88 -5.58 14.80
CA CYS A 154 6.17 -5.25 15.38
C CYS A 154 7.05 -6.50 15.43
N TYR A 155 8.23 -6.42 16.06
CA TYR A 155 9.01 -7.63 16.33
C TYR A 155 8.22 -8.60 17.20
N GLY A 156 8.16 -9.87 16.79
CA GLY A 156 7.47 -10.95 17.50
C GLY A 156 5.97 -11.06 17.20
N GLY A 157 5.47 -10.44 16.10
CA GLY A 157 4.11 -10.65 15.59
C GLY A 157 3.21 -9.41 15.54
N VAL A 158 1.91 -9.64 15.68
CA VAL A 158 0.87 -8.61 15.61
C VAL A 158 0.15 -8.47 16.95
N THR A 159 -0.12 -7.25 17.38
CA THR A 159 -1.09 -6.95 18.43
C THR A 159 -2.38 -6.47 17.77
N LEU A 160 -3.44 -7.20 17.97
CA LEU A 160 -4.79 -6.80 17.53
C LEU A 160 -5.51 -6.10 18.68
N TRP A 161 -5.81 -4.85 18.49
CA TRP A 161 -6.60 -4.03 19.39
C TRP A 161 -8.07 -4.04 18.95
N ARG A 162 -9.00 -4.22 19.89
CA ARG A 162 -10.44 -4.19 19.65
C ARG A 162 -11.08 -3.12 20.51
N LEU A 163 -11.95 -2.33 19.91
CA LEU A 163 -12.73 -1.33 20.63
C LEU A 163 -13.97 -1.98 21.27
N GLU A 164 -13.95 -2.14 22.60
CA GLU A 164 -15.03 -2.71 23.40
C GLU A 164 -15.46 -1.70 24.47
N LYS A 165 -16.74 -1.30 24.47
CA LYS A 165 -17.28 -0.34 25.45
C LYS A 165 -16.40 0.91 25.61
N ASN A 166 -15.99 1.51 24.49
CA ASN A 166 -15.08 2.67 24.39
C ASN A 166 -13.67 2.48 24.98
N LYS A 167 -13.22 1.24 25.13
CA LYS A 167 -11.86 0.90 25.57
C LYS A 167 -11.18 -0.04 24.58
N TRP A 168 -9.94 0.27 24.24
CA TRP A 168 -9.13 -0.59 23.43
C TRP A 168 -8.58 -1.76 24.26
N LYS A 169 -8.88 -3.00 23.85
CA LYS A 169 -8.34 -4.23 24.43
C LYS A 169 -7.44 -4.93 23.44
N SER A 170 -6.28 -5.38 23.88
CA SER A 170 -5.27 -6.03 23.04
C SER A 170 -5.34 -7.55 23.09
N SER A 171 -4.93 -8.18 22.00
CA SER A 171 -4.71 -9.62 21.89
C SER A 171 -3.50 -9.87 21.01
N LYS A 172 -2.50 -10.63 21.49
CA LYS A 172 -1.27 -10.92 20.75
C LYS A 172 -1.45 -12.10 19.80
N PHE A 173 -0.95 -11.93 18.58
CA PHE A 173 -0.76 -12.92 17.55
C PHE A 173 0.75 -13.09 17.36
N ALA A 174 1.32 -14.07 18.06
CA ALA A 174 2.76 -14.22 18.17
C ALA A 174 3.35 -14.99 16.98
N TRP A 175 4.45 -14.51 16.46
CA TRP A 175 5.34 -15.21 15.53
C TRP A 175 6.72 -14.55 15.59
N LYS A 176 7.78 -15.35 15.54
CA LYS A 176 9.17 -14.85 15.59
C LYS A 176 9.51 -14.02 14.35
N GLY A 177 10.38 -13.05 14.50
CA GLY A 177 10.88 -12.22 13.42
C GLY A 177 10.31 -10.79 13.42
N SER A 178 10.77 -9.98 12.48
CA SER A 178 10.36 -8.59 12.31
C SER A 178 9.22 -8.50 11.30
N HIS A 179 8.06 -8.03 11.74
CA HIS A 179 6.88 -7.87 10.92
C HIS A 179 6.74 -6.44 10.43
N GLY A 180 6.52 -6.27 9.12
CA GLY A 180 6.34 -4.99 8.43
C GLY A 180 4.88 -4.67 8.16
N LYS A 181 4.54 -4.32 6.89
CA LYS A 181 3.16 -4.02 6.47
C LYS A 181 2.20 -5.09 7.01
N VAL A 182 1.08 -4.63 7.58
CA VAL A 182 0.01 -5.49 8.09
C VAL A 182 -1.30 -5.13 7.40
N GLY A 183 -2.18 -6.12 7.22
CA GLY A 183 -3.52 -5.91 6.68
C GLY A 183 -4.51 -6.95 7.16
N PHE A 184 -5.79 -6.58 7.11
CA PHE A 184 -6.91 -7.51 7.27
C PHE A 184 -7.29 -8.10 5.92
N SER A 185 -7.81 -9.34 5.91
CA SER A 185 -8.55 -9.84 4.75
C SER A 185 -9.84 -9.04 4.56
N PRO A 186 -10.40 -8.95 3.32
CA PRO A 186 -11.62 -8.21 3.06
C PRO A 186 -12.81 -8.63 3.93
N ASP A 187 -12.91 -9.91 4.26
CA ASP A 187 -13.95 -10.44 5.16
C ASP A 187 -13.61 -10.30 6.66
N GLY A 188 -12.47 -9.70 6.97
CA GLY A 188 -12.00 -9.45 8.33
C GLY A 188 -11.68 -10.71 9.15
N LYS A 189 -11.48 -11.87 8.52
CA LYS A 189 -11.21 -13.15 9.21
C LYS A 189 -9.74 -13.43 9.43
N TYR A 190 -8.86 -12.80 8.62
CA TYR A 190 -7.42 -13.03 8.67
C TYR A 190 -6.65 -11.73 8.88
N LEU A 191 -5.48 -11.85 9.50
CA LEU A 191 -4.42 -10.86 9.54
C LEU A 191 -3.26 -11.38 8.70
N VAL A 192 -2.63 -10.51 7.93
CA VAL A 192 -1.45 -10.85 7.12
C VAL A 192 -0.38 -9.81 7.38
N THR A 193 0.88 -10.25 7.46
CA THR A 193 2.05 -9.35 7.54
C THR A 193 3.12 -9.75 6.55
N THR A 194 3.83 -8.75 6.03
CA THR A 194 5.14 -8.96 5.43
C THR A 194 6.18 -9.13 6.52
N MET A 195 7.26 -9.87 6.23
CA MET A 195 8.34 -10.07 7.17
C MET A 195 9.68 -9.57 6.60
N GLN A 196 10.64 -9.34 7.47
CA GLN A 196 12.00 -9.00 7.05
C GLN A 196 12.68 -10.16 6.33
N GLU A 197 12.38 -11.36 6.75
CA GLU A 197 12.65 -12.62 6.07
C GLU A 197 11.79 -12.66 4.80
N ASN A 198 12.27 -13.26 3.72
CA ASN A 198 11.56 -13.31 2.42
C ASN A 198 10.30 -14.20 2.49
N GLU A 199 9.37 -13.84 3.35
CA GLU A 199 8.10 -14.55 3.58
C GLU A 199 7.00 -13.60 4.05
N LEU A 200 5.76 -14.11 4.05
CA LEU A 200 4.63 -13.50 4.74
C LEU A 200 4.13 -14.45 5.81
N HIS A 201 3.52 -13.87 6.83
CA HIS A 201 2.83 -14.63 7.86
C HIS A 201 1.38 -14.19 8.01
N ALA A 202 0.47 -15.14 8.18
CA ALA A 202 -0.95 -14.86 8.35
C ALA A 202 -1.51 -15.60 9.57
N TRP A 203 -2.56 -15.05 10.15
CA TRP A 203 -3.32 -15.65 11.24
C TRP A 203 -4.81 -15.60 10.96
N ARG A 204 -5.50 -16.67 11.25
CA ARG A 204 -6.95 -16.67 11.35
C ARG A 204 -7.36 -16.10 12.71
N ILE A 205 -8.14 -15.02 12.69
CA ILE A 205 -8.39 -14.20 13.90
C ILE A 205 -9.16 -14.95 14.98
N ARG A 206 -10.10 -15.83 14.61
CA ARG A 206 -11.00 -16.51 15.56
C ARG A 206 -10.29 -17.45 16.54
N ASP A 207 -9.23 -18.13 16.09
CA ASP A 207 -8.55 -19.20 16.84
C ASP A 207 -7.02 -19.06 16.82
N LYS A 208 -6.50 -18.01 16.22
CA LYS A 208 -5.07 -17.73 16.07
C LYS A 208 -4.27 -18.80 15.31
N ALA A 209 -4.95 -19.67 14.55
CA ALA A 209 -4.26 -20.58 13.64
C ALA A 209 -3.41 -19.75 12.66
N SER A 210 -2.16 -20.16 12.46
CA SER A 210 -1.18 -19.38 11.69
C SER A 210 -0.68 -20.13 10.46
N PHE A 211 -0.26 -19.35 9.46
CA PHE A 211 0.18 -19.84 8.16
C PHE A 211 1.40 -19.06 7.71
N ALA A 212 2.51 -19.75 7.37
CA ALA A 212 3.66 -19.15 6.73
C ALA A 212 3.55 -19.32 5.20
N MET A 213 3.80 -18.26 4.48
CA MET A 213 3.85 -18.24 3.01
C MET A 213 5.28 -17.86 2.62
N SER A 214 6.09 -18.86 2.27
CA SER A 214 7.54 -18.75 2.03
C SER A 214 7.91 -19.15 0.60
N GLY A 215 9.20 -19.07 0.27
CA GLY A 215 9.72 -19.41 -1.04
C GLY A 215 9.96 -18.21 -1.94
N TYR A 216 9.86 -17.01 -1.42
CA TYR A 216 10.14 -15.78 -2.19
C TYR A 216 11.64 -15.56 -2.35
N PRO A 217 12.10 -15.24 -3.59
CA PRO A 217 13.51 -14.92 -3.83
C PRO A 217 13.93 -13.54 -3.28
N SER A 218 12.97 -12.67 -2.99
CA SER A 218 13.23 -11.36 -2.39
C SER A 218 12.17 -10.99 -1.34
N LYS A 219 12.48 -9.95 -0.54
CA LYS A 219 11.54 -9.43 0.46
C LYS A 219 10.23 -9.00 -0.19
N VAL A 220 9.11 -9.46 0.38
CA VAL A 220 7.79 -9.02 -0.02
C VAL A 220 7.52 -7.63 0.56
N LYS A 221 7.47 -6.61 -0.30
CA LYS A 221 7.23 -5.22 0.11
C LYS A 221 5.78 -4.80 -0.09
N SER A 222 5.07 -5.41 -1.05
CA SER A 222 3.71 -5.08 -1.41
C SER A 222 2.81 -6.30 -1.44
N PHE A 223 1.59 -6.12 -0.97
CA PHE A 223 0.48 -7.05 -1.17
C PHE A 223 -0.84 -6.28 -1.29
N THR A 224 -1.79 -6.87 -1.99
CA THR A 224 -3.17 -6.41 -2.15
C THR A 224 -4.14 -7.60 -2.10
N TRP A 225 -5.44 -7.32 -2.00
CA TRP A 225 -6.48 -8.33 -2.08
C TRP A 225 -7.25 -8.20 -3.39
N ALA A 226 -7.49 -9.29 -4.08
CA ALA A 226 -8.16 -9.29 -5.37
C ALA A 226 -9.20 -10.41 -5.50
N GLY A 227 -10.21 -10.18 -6.36
CA GLY A 227 -11.27 -11.14 -6.70
C GLY A 227 -12.38 -11.24 -5.64
N ASP A 228 -13.53 -11.79 -6.06
CA ASP A 228 -14.71 -12.01 -5.19
C ASP A 228 -14.42 -13.06 -4.13
N ASN A 229 -13.69 -14.12 -4.51
CA ASN A 229 -13.08 -15.08 -3.59
C ASN A 229 -11.68 -14.56 -3.29
N PRO A 230 -11.39 -14.07 -2.07
CA PRO A 230 -10.21 -13.25 -1.84
C PRO A 230 -8.91 -14.02 -2.08
N TYR A 231 -8.14 -13.55 -3.03
CA TYR A 231 -6.73 -13.88 -3.19
C TYR A 231 -5.88 -12.80 -2.55
N LEU A 232 -4.92 -13.21 -1.74
CA LEU A 232 -3.83 -12.33 -1.33
C LEU A 232 -2.78 -12.32 -2.44
N VAL A 233 -2.71 -11.24 -3.18
CA VAL A 233 -1.72 -11.05 -4.23
C VAL A 233 -0.49 -10.36 -3.67
N THR A 234 0.69 -10.89 -3.99
CA THR A 234 1.95 -10.45 -3.39
C THR A 234 3.03 -10.23 -4.44
N ALA A 235 3.86 -9.23 -4.25
CA ALA A 235 5.12 -9.04 -4.96
C ALA A 235 6.25 -9.90 -4.35
N GLY A 236 7.49 -9.74 -4.82
CA GLY A 236 8.68 -10.38 -4.24
C GLY A 236 9.20 -11.60 -5.01
N ALA A 237 8.51 -12.06 -6.04
CA ALA A 237 8.93 -13.13 -6.96
C ALA A 237 8.93 -12.64 -8.41
N LYS A 238 9.34 -13.48 -9.35
CA LYS A 238 9.34 -13.16 -10.80
C LYS A 238 7.93 -13.01 -11.38
N GLU A 239 6.94 -13.45 -10.63
CA GLU A 239 5.51 -13.38 -10.92
C GLU A 239 4.79 -12.79 -9.72
N ALA A 240 3.60 -12.25 -9.91
CA ALA A 240 2.71 -11.94 -8.80
C ALA A 240 2.13 -13.26 -8.27
N ILE A 241 2.27 -13.50 -6.96
CA ILE A 241 1.85 -14.74 -6.31
C ILE A 241 0.51 -14.52 -5.62
N CYS A 242 -0.51 -15.28 -6.02
CA CYS A 242 -1.89 -15.14 -5.55
C CYS A 242 -2.29 -16.30 -4.64
N TRP A 243 -2.26 -16.07 -3.34
CA TRP A 243 -2.63 -17.06 -2.32
C TRP A 243 -4.14 -17.09 -2.11
N PRO A 244 -4.81 -18.27 -2.23
CA PRO A 244 -6.25 -18.37 -2.03
C PRO A 244 -6.61 -18.31 -0.53
N PHE A 245 -7.43 -17.32 -0.15
CA PHE A 245 -7.94 -17.15 1.21
C PHE A 245 -9.44 -17.44 1.35
N ASP A 246 -10.08 -17.91 0.29
CA ASP A 246 -11.44 -18.45 0.34
C ASP A 246 -11.51 -19.76 1.14
N GLY A 247 -12.67 -20.05 1.70
CA GLY A 247 -12.89 -21.28 2.46
C GLY A 247 -12.45 -21.20 3.94
N LYS A 248 -12.56 -22.34 4.65
CA LYS A 248 -12.41 -22.40 6.12
C LYS A 248 -10.96 -22.35 6.61
N GLU A 249 -10.01 -22.85 5.80
CA GLU A 249 -8.60 -23.05 6.19
C GLU A 249 -7.65 -22.06 5.51
N GLY A 250 -8.18 -21.11 4.74
CA GLY A 250 -7.36 -20.12 4.00
C GLY A 250 -6.38 -20.80 3.03
N PRO A 251 -5.11 -20.34 2.97
CA PRO A 251 -4.13 -20.85 2.01
C PRO A 251 -3.52 -22.21 2.38
N LYS A 252 -3.86 -22.79 3.53
CA LYS A 252 -3.23 -24.02 4.04
C LYS A 252 -3.40 -25.20 3.09
N GLY A 253 -2.28 -25.78 2.63
CA GLY A 253 -2.25 -26.94 1.75
C GLY A 253 -2.72 -26.66 0.31
N ARG A 254 -2.90 -25.39 -0.06
CA ARG A 254 -3.34 -24.97 -1.39
C ARG A 254 -2.17 -24.35 -2.17
N LYS A 255 -2.16 -24.60 -3.48
CA LYS A 255 -1.18 -23.95 -4.37
C LYS A 255 -1.62 -22.53 -4.70
N PRO A 256 -0.71 -21.54 -4.70
CA PRO A 256 -1.02 -20.21 -5.22
C PRO A 256 -1.15 -20.25 -6.75
N LEU A 257 -1.86 -19.28 -7.31
CA LEU A 257 -1.74 -18.92 -8.72
C LEU A 257 -0.51 -18.03 -8.91
N CYS A 258 0.14 -18.14 -10.06
CA CYS A 258 1.25 -17.30 -10.47
C CYS A 258 0.82 -16.57 -11.74
N ILE A 259 0.77 -15.24 -11.71
CA ILE A 259 0.30 -14.39 -12.82
C ILE A 259 1.29 -13.25 -13.07
N ALA A 260 1.17 -12.55 -14.18
CA ALA A 260 2.01 -11.42 -14.56
C ALA A 260 3.50 -11.78 -14.50
N SER A 261 4.03 -12.47 -15.51
CA SER A 261 5.43 -12.90 -15.52
C SER A 261 6.38 -11.76 -15.92
N GLY A 262 7.27 -11.36 -15.01
CA GLY A 262 8.31 -10.37 -15.26
C GLY A 262 9.58 -10.92 -15.93
N GLY A 263 9.56 -12.17 -16.39
CA GLY A 263 10.74 -12.86 -16.93
C GLY A 263 11.81 -13.06 -15.88
N GLN A 264 12.91 -12.32 -15.94
CA GLN A 264 13.98 -12.39 -14.94
C GLN A 264 13.88 -11.35 -13.83
N GLN A 265 12.90 -10.45 -13.88
CA GLN A 265 12.72 -9.37 -12.92
C GLN A 265 11.70 -9.75 -11.83
N ASN A 266 12.01 -9.41 -10.58
CA ASN A 266 11.05 -9.60 -9.50
C ASN A 266 10.01 -8.47 -9.50
N ALA A 267 8.75 -8.84 -9.25
CA ALA A 267 7.70 -7.88 -8.94
C ALA A 267 8.03 -7.15 -7.64
N THR A 268 7.86 -5.84 -7.64
CA THR A 268 8.14 -4.95 -6.51
C THR A 268 6.88 -4.35 -5.91
N PHE A 269 5.86 -4.17 -6.74
CA PHE A 269 4.56 -3.66 -6.33
C PHE A 269 3.43 -4.42 -7.01
N VAL A 270 2.32 -4.60 -6.30
CA VAL A 270 1.08 -5.18 -6.84
C VAL A 270 -0.12 -4.37 -6.38
N GLU A 271 -1.09 -4.18 -7.28
CA GLU A 271 -2.35 -3.51 -6.98
C GLU A 271 -3.51 -4.19 -7.74
N SER A 272 -4.64 -4.36 -7.07
CA SER A 272 -5.84 -4.92 -7.69
C SER A 272 -6.59 -3.87 -8.51
N LEU A 273 -7.16 -4.27 -9.64
CA LEU A 273 -8.11 -3.42 -10.36
C LEU A 273 -9.48 -3.56 -9.68
N PRO A 274 -10.00 -2.48 -9.05
CA PRO A 274 -11.24 -2.55 -8.30
C PRO A 274 -12.42 -3.00 -9.14
N GLY A 275 -13.18 -3.98 -8.66
CA GLY A 275 -14.36 -4.53 -9.36
C GLY A 275 -14.04 -5.52 -10.47
N GLU A 276 -12.75 -5.81 -10.73
CA GLU A 276 -12.32 -6.73 -11.78
C GLU A 276 -11.49 -7.87 -11.19
N LYS A 277 -11.43 -9.00 -11.92
CA LYS A 277 -10.54 -10.12 -11.60
C LYS A 277 -9.21 -9.92 -12.30
N ALA A 278 -8.56 -8.79 -12.01
CA ALA A 278 -7.29 -8.41 -12.62
C ALA A 278 -6.39 -7.68 -11.61
N VAL A 279 -5.08 -7.78 -11.84
CA VAL A 279 -4.04 -7.27 -10.95
C VAL A 279 -2.94 -6.61 -11.76
N PHE A 280 -2.54 -5.42 -11.34
CA PHE A 280 -1.32 -4.78 -11.80
C PHE A 280 -0.11 -5.34 -11.06
N ALA A 281 0.95 -5.66 -11.77
CA ALA A 281 2.24 -6.02 -11.23
C ALA A 281 3.32 -5.11 -11.83
N GLY A 282 3.99 -4.36 -10.96
CA GLY A 282 5.15 -3.52 -11.30
C GLY A 282 6.44 -4.23 -10.92
N PHE A 283 7.47 -4.11 -11.75
CA PHE A 283 8.72 -4.85 -11.65
C PHE A 283 9.92 -3.96 -11.36
N ARG A 284 11.02 -4.60 -10.96
CA ARG A 284 12.28 -3.91 -10.62
C ARG A 284 12.90 -3.12 -11.78
N ASN A 285 12.63 -3.48 -13.01
CA ASN A 285 13.10 -2.76 -14.20
C ASN A 285 12.16 -1.66 -14.69
N GLY A 286 11.05 -1.42 -14.00
CA GLY A 286 10.06 -0.43 -14.35
C GLY A 286 8.92 -0.94 -15.24
N MET A 287 8.96 -2.18 -15.70
CA MET A 287 7.85 -2.77 -16.46
C MET A 287 6.61 -2.88 -15.58
N VAL A 288 5.44 -2.69 -16.18
CA VAL A 288 4.15 -2.92 -15.52
C VAL A 288 3.25 -3.76 -16.42
N LEU A 289 2.68 -4.82 -15.86
CA LEU A 289 1.69 -5.67 -16.50
C LEU A 289 0.35 -5.57 -15.76
N LEU A 290 -0.74 -5.62 -16.49
CA LEU A 290 -2.08 -5.93 -15.97
C LEU A 290 -2.39 -7.37 -16.37
N SER A 291 -2.72 -8.22 -15.40
CA SER A 291 -2.90 -9.65 -15.58
C SER A 291 -4.24 -10.13 -15.04
N GLU A 292 -4.89 -11.02 -15.73
CA GLU A 292 -6.10 -11.68 -15.25
C GLU A 292 -5.78 -12.63 -14.07
N LEU A 293 -6.69 -12.66 -13.10
CA LEU A 293 -6.62 -13.59 -11.96
C LEU A 293 -7.17 -14.96 -12.37
N SER A 294 -6.38 -15.71 -13.15
CA SER A 294 -6.76 -17.02 -13.72
C SER A 294 -5.58 -17.98 -13.78
N GLU A 295 -5.83 -19.28 -14.02
CA GLU A 295 -4.79 -20.30 -14.25
C GLU A 295 -4.03 -20.09 -15.58
N HIS A 296 -4.68 -19.44 -16.53
CA HIS A 296 -4.11 -19.08 -17.83
C HIS A 296 -4.29 -17.57 -18.02
N PRO A 297 -3.46 -16.75 -17.37
CA PRO A 297 -3.63 -15.30 -17.36
C PRO A 297 -3.37 -14.72 -18.75
N ASN A 298 -4.16 -13.71 -19.11
CA ASN A 298 -3.87 -12.83 -20.22
C ASN A 298 -3.20 -11.58 -19.66
N ASP A 299 -1.96 -11.30 -20.13
CA ASP A 299 -1.15 -10.19 -19.68
C ASP A 299 -1.23 -9.03 -20.68
N VAL A 300 -1.53 -7.84 -20.18
CA VAL A 300 -1.52 -6.60 -20.97
C VAL A 300 -0.35 -5.73 -20.50
N LEU A 301 0.50 -5.30 -21.42
CA LEU A 301 1.61 -4.40 -21.13
C LEU A 301 1.07 -2.97 -20.89
N ILE A 302 1.27 -2.46 -19.69
CA ILE A 302 0.93 -1.08 -19.30
C ILE A 302 2.10 -0.16 -19.54
N GLN A 303 3.29 -0.53 -19.05
CA GLN A 303 4.51 0.28 -19.16
C GLN A 303 5.69 -0.61 -19.55
N ASN A 304 6.47 -0.15 -20.50
CA ASN A 304 7.74 -0.75 -20.86
C ASN A 304 8.79 -0.60 -19.74
N PRO A 305 9.86 -1.41 -19.75
CA PRO A 305 10.95 -1.21 -18.80
C PRO A 305 11.56 0.19 -18.89
N THR A 306 11.53 0.95 -17.79
CA THR A 306 12.13 2.29 -17.68
C THR A 306 13.56 2.27 -17.11
N GLY A 307 13.97 1.13 -16.54
CA GLY A 307 15.24 0.99 -15.83
C GLY A 307 15.18 1.47 -14.37
N SER A 308 14.00 1.74 -13.83
CA SER A 308 13.78 2.15 -12.44
C SER A 308 12.70 1.27 -11.78
N GLU A 309 12.90 0.92 -10.50
CA GLU A 309 11.98 0.05 -9.75
C GLU A 309 10.61 0.71 -9.58
N VAL A 310 9.53 0.02 -9.96
CA VAL A 310 8.16 0.48 -9.67
C VAL A 310 7.96 0.47 -8.15
N SER A 311 7.69 1.64 -7.59
CA SER A 311 7.49 1.83 -6.15
C SER A 311 6.02 1.93 -5.76
N ASN A 312 5.15 2.34 -6.69
CA ASN A 312 3.73 2.43 -6.45
C ASN A 312 2.90 2.29 -7.73
N ILE A 313 1.69 1.71 -7.60
CA ILE A 313 0.65 1.71 -8.61
C ILE A 313 -0.64 2.08 -7.89
N SER A 314 -1.44 2.98 -8.46
CA SER A 314 -2.73 3.37 -7.91
C SER A 314 -3.75 3.59 -9.04
N ILE A 315 -5.02 3.31 -8.76
CA ILE A 315 -6.11 3.46 -9.72
C ILE A 315 -7.01 4.60 -9.26
N SER A 316 -7.43 5.47 -10.18
CA SER A 316 -8.37 6.55 -9.85
C SER A 316 -9.69 5.98 -9.31
N PRO A 317 -10.41 6.70 -8.41
CA PRO A 317 -11.63 6.19 -7.79
C PRO A 317 -12.71 5.82 -8.78
N ASP A 318 -12.81 6.55 -9.89
CA ASP A 318 -13.73 6.30 -11.01
C ASP A 318 -13.24 5.18 -11.95
N ARG A 319 -12.06 4.62 -11.70
CA ARG A 319 -11.39 3.60 -12.50
C ARG A 319 -11.07 4.02 -13.93
N SER A 320 -11.01 5.33 -14.17
CA SER A 320 -10.70 5.86 -15.51
C SER A 320 -9.21 5.87 -15.81
N HIS A 321 -8.35 6.00 -14.77
CA HIS A 321 -6.90 6.17 -14.91
C HIS A 321 -6.10 5.27 -13.98
N VAL A 322 -4.88 4.95 -14.43
CA VAL A 322 -3.83 4.33 -13.62
C VAL A 322 -2.66 5.30 -13.45
N LEU A 323 -2.11 5.33 -12.25
CA LEU A 323 -0.87 5.99 -11.91
C LEU A 323 0.19 4.94 -11.61
N VAL A 324 1.33 5.01 -12.29
CA VAL A 324 2.52 4.21 -12.01
C VAL A 324 3.63 5.16 -11.59
N GLY A 325 4.16 4.97 -10.38
CA GLY A 325 5.29 5.74 -9.85
C GLY A 325 6.51 4.87 -9.61
N ASP A 326 7.69 5.43 -9.79
CA ASP A 326 8.94 4.70 -9.62
C ASP A 326 9.87 5.31 -8.54
N SER A 327 10.96 4.59 -8.27
CA SER A 327 11.95 4.95 -7.26
C SER A 327 12.85 6.14 -7.64
N LYS A 328 12.74 6.68 -8.85
CA LYS A 328 13.46 7.89 -9.31
C LYS A 328 12.54 9.09 -9.47
N GLY A 329 11.22 8.88 -9.34
CA GLY A 329 10.24 9.96 -9.44
C GLY A 329 9.63 10.13 -10.83
N GLN A 330 9.75 9.15 -11.71
CA GLN A 330 8.96 9.12 -12.92
C GLN A 330 7.55 8.66 -12.58
N ILE A 331 6.54 9.33 -13.11
CA ILE A 331 5.13 8.98 -13.00
C ILE A 331 4.56 8.83 -14.41
N LEU A 332 3.96 7.67 -14.71
CA LEU A 332 3.03 7.50 -15.80
C LEU A 332 1.61 7.70 -15.27
N TRP A 333 0.88 8.65 -15.83
CA TRP A 333 -0.56 8.90 -15.63
C TRP A 333 -1.30 8.61 -16.93
N SER A 334 -2.09 7.56 -16.95
CA SER A 334 -2.68 7.07 -18.20
C SER A 334 -4.14 6.66 -18.05
N PRO A 335 -5.01 6.96 -19.05
CA PRO A 335 -6.35 6.39 -19.09
C PRO A 335 -6.28 4.87 -19.22
N LEU A 336 -7.17 4.18 -18.50
CA LEU A 336 -7.30 2.70 -18.52
C LEU A 336 -8.13 2.20 -19.69
N TRP A 337 -9.11 2.99 -20.13
CA TRP A 337 -10.06 2.63 -21.18
C TRP A 337 -9.92 3.56 -22.37
N GLU A 338 -10.21 3.06 -23.55
CA GLU A 338 -10.35 3.89 -24.74
C GLU A 338 -11.60 4.77 -24.57
N GLN A 339 -11.46 6.07 -24.84
CA GLN A 339 -12.58 6.99 -24.90
C GLN A 339 -13.33 6.84 -26.23
#